data_3b51af82c938406b64d60686bb6da026
#
_entry.id   3b51af82c938406b64d60686bb6da026
#
_cell.length_a   1.000
_cell.length_b   1.000
_cell.length_c   1.000
_cell.angle_alpha   90.00
_cell.angle_beta   90.00
_cell.angle_gamma   90.00
#
_symmetry.space_group_name_H-M   'P 1'
#
loop_
_entity.id
_entity.type
_entity.pdbx_description
1 polymer ?
#
loop_
_entity_poly.entity_id
_entity_poly.type
_entity_poly.pdbx_seq_one_letter_code
_entity_poly.pdbx_strand_id
1 'polypeptide(L)'
;MRKKEAFNPPVAGIGYSRYKDLSRFDAVEVQADRPFAGQNLETDESIMIHLTITGRCYARCIGCVNSAITMGCDDPRSEIITSQDADPEQDAVIIKELAGRHPDQMITVCFYGGEPFLLPEKMERTWRILRESEETDRYRFMVYTNGELIIDTLRLYPDFMKDIWLYSVSIDGDEEQHNRVRLGTDLANIKENLKELAKNYKGHVLHWSTLREEQSLFNCFGEFMKLYEKGLVNHFFWHWAEDREPFRDFPSFGASYGQELEQVMDYYVQRISEGELLPIAHLNELILFLLTGEERGHTACGVELAKNYDIVSSKVYSCADLPSCHSIGELDKGGKLNLEESDLNTLIEYKNWLGCKQCGIHFYCGGRCPVQVIAGSKERTYQYCQLMRLHVGIVQDRVQEIVKSMEKNRITLQDIYDRSAFVARYTDVVP
;
A
#
# COMPACT_ATOMS: atom_id res chain seq x y z
N MET A 1 10.17 22.87 -25.85
CA MET A 1 10.49 21.89 -24.79
C MET A 1 11.44 22.58 -23.80
N ARG A 2 10.95 23.04 -22.64
CA ARG A 2 11.84 23.52 -21.57
C ARG A 2 12.51 22.27 -21.00
N LYS A 3 13.84 22.29 -20.81
CA LYS A 3 14.56 21.25 -20.08
C LYS A 3 13.96 21.19 -18.68
N LYS A 4 13.37 20.04 -18.31
CA LYS A 4 12.97 19.76 -16.92
C LYS A 4 14.26 19.89 -16.09
N GLU A 5 14.27 20.80 -15.12
CA GLU A 5 15.37 20.84 -14.16
C GLU A 5 15.36 19.51 -13.37
N ALA A 6 16.51 18.88 -13.28
CA ALA A 6 16.65 17.64 -12.53
C ALA A 6 16.27 17.90 -11.05
N PHE A 7 15.58 16.93 -10.42
CA PHE A 7 15.27 17.00 -9.01
C PHE A 7 16.58 17.14 -8.20
N ASN A 8 16.79 18.32 -7.61
CA ASN A 8 17.86 18.58 -6.68
C ASN A 8 17.26 18.68 -5.28
N PRO A 9 17.51 17.71 -4.37
CA PRO A 9 17.03 17.81 -3.02
C PRO A 9 17.60 19.06 -2.34
N PRO A 10 16.79 19.83 -1.60
CA PRO A 10 17.33 20.93 -0.80
C PRO A 10 18.30 20.38 0.23
N VAL A 11 19.37 21.13 0.49
CA VAL A 11 20.42 20.78 1.43
C VAL A 11 19.82 20.59 2.82
N ALA A 12 20.00 19.43 3.42
CA ALA A 12 19.61 19.15 4.80
C ALA A 12 20.20 20.20 5.74
N GLY A 13 19.36 20.90 6.50
CA GLY A 13 19.90 21.83 7.50
C GLY A 13 19.02 22.99 7.96
N ILE A 14 17.73 23.04 7.67
CA ILE A 14 16.86 24.12 8.17
C ILE A 14 15.92 23.57 9.25
N GLY A 15 16.23 23.97 10.44
CA GLY A 15 15.57 23.92 11.76
C GLY A 15 14.22 23.20 11.89
N TYR A 16 14.22 22.07 12.58
CA TYR A 16 13.08 21.32 13.12
C TYR A 16 12.15 22.11 14.08
N SER A 17 12.19 23.45 14.10
CA SER A 17 11.53 24.23 15.14
C SER A 17 10.01 24.25 15.05
N ARG A 18 9.42 24.06 13.87
CA ARG A 18 7.97 24.20 13.66
C ARG A 18 7.17 23.02 14.21
N TYR A 19 7.74 21.81 14.24
CA TYR A 19 7.08 20.59 14.66
C TYR A 19 7.57 20.06 16.02
N LYS A 20 8.25 20.86 16.82
CA LYS A 20 8.71 20.44 18.16
C LYS A 20 7.56 20.08 19.10
N ASP A 21 6.41 20.67 18.90
CA ASP A 21 5.19 20.38 19.66
C ASP A 21 4.17 19.73 18.76
N LEU A 22 4.08 18.38 18.83
CA LEU A 22 3.11 17.59 18.10
C LEU A 22 1.70 17.65 18.70
N SER A 23 1.54 18.19 19.94
CA SER A 23 0.24 18.27 20.62
C SER A 23 -0.77 19.13 19.86
N ARG A 24 -0.30 20.07 19.03
CA ARG A 24 -1.16 20.85 18.13
C ARG A 24 -1.95 20.00 17.15
N PHE A 25 -1.55 18.72 16.90
CA PHE A 25 -2.22 17.76 16.03
C PHE A 25 -3.04 16.73 16.81
N ASP A 26 -3.20 16.88 18.13
CA ASP A 26 -4.04 15.96 18.92
C ASP A 26 -5.52 16.04 18.53
N ALA A 27 -5.96 17.17 17.96
CA ALA A 27 -7.31 17.39 17.46
C ALA A 27 -7.23 18.14 16.12
N VAL A 28 -7.20 17.42 15.02
CA VAL A 28 -7.35 17.98 13.66
C VAL A 28 -8.79 17.72 13.21
N GLU A 29 -9.51 18.79 12.91
CA GLU A 29 -10.82 18.73 12.28
C GLU A 29 -10.66 19.01 10.80
N VAL A 30 -11.28 18.14 9.97
CA VAL A 30 -11.34 18.40 8.54
C VAL A 30 -12.27 19.57 8.29
N GLN A 31 -11.75 20.61 7.64
CA GLN A 31 -12.53 21.82 7.34
C GLN A 31 -13.75 21.50 6.49
N ALA A 32 -14.86 22.16 6.78
CA ALA A 32 -16.14 21.90 6.12
C ALA A 32 -16.23 22.40 4.67
N ASP A 33 -15.26 23.21 4.22
CA ASP A 33 -15.23 23.73 2.86
C ASP A 33 -14.81 22.65 1.87
N ARG A 34 -15.79 22.06 1.21
CA ARG A 34 -15.66 20.96 0.26
C ARG A 34 -16.14 21.43 -1.11
N PRO A 35 -15.27 22.08 -1.89
CA PRO A 35 -15.69 22.79 -3.10
C PRO A 35 -16.30 21.90 -4.18
N PHE A 36 -16.09 20.59 -4.10
CA PHE A 36 -16.56 19.61 -5.07
C PHE A 36 -17.48 18.54 -4.44
N ALA A 37 -18.13 18.85 -3.31
CA ALA A 37 -19.06 17.92 -2.66
C ALA A 37 -20.17 17.43 -3.62
N GLY A 38 -20.43 16.12 -3.61
CA GLY A 38 -21.48 15.49 -4.43
C GLY A 38 -21.11 15.26 -5.90
N GLN A 39 -19.86 15.51 -6.30
CA GLN A 39 -19.36 15.05 -7.60
C GLN A 39 -18.98 13.57 -7.52
N ASN A 40 -19.54 12.76 -8.43
CA ASN A 40 -19.23 11.34 -8.53
C ASN A 40 -17.94 11.12 -9.32
N LEU A 41 -17.16 10.14 -8.86
CA LEU A 41 -15.99 9.63 -9.57
C LEU A 41 -16.30 8.24 -10.13
N GLU A 42 -15.71 7.92 -11.27
CA GLU A 42 -15.63 6.56 -11.75
C GLU A 42 -14.50 5.84 -11.00
N THR A 43 -14.86 4.94 -10.09
CA THR A 43 -13.91 4.26 -9.19
C THR A 43 -13.75 2.79 -9.54
N ASP A 44 -12.56 2.24 -9.26
CA ASP A 44 -12.29 0.81 -9.37
C ASP A 44 -12.81 0.08 -8.13
N GLU A 45 -13.80 -0.79 -8.32
CA GLU A 45 -14.44 -1.56 -7.24
C GLU A 45 -14.08 -3.06 -7.30
N SER A 46 -12.88 -3.39 -7.73
CA SER A 46 -12.46 -4.79 -7.80
C SER A 46 -12.40 -5.45 -6.41
N ILE A 47 -12.64 -6.76 -6.39
CA ILE A 47 -12.35 -7.62 -5.25
C ILE A 47 -10.87 -7.96 -5.28
N MET A 48 -10.19 -7.84 -4.14
CA MET A 48 -8.77 -8.14 -4.02
C MET A 48 -8.57 -9.49 -3.32
N ILE A 49 -7.80 -10.36 -3.94
CA ILE A 49 -7.43 -11.66 -3.39
C ILE A 49 -5.90 -11.74 -3.33
N HIS A 50 -5.36 -11.68 -2.13
CA HIS A 50 -3.94 -11.97 -1.93
C HIS A 50 -3.73 -13.47 -1.91
N LEU A 51 -2.80 -13.94 -2.71
CA LEU A 51 -2.35 -15.33 -2.71
C LEU A 51 -0.93 -15.41 -2.19
N THR A 52 -0.76 -15.94 -1.00
CA THR A 52 0.58 -16.21 -0.44
C THR A 52 1.23 -17.37 -1.21
N ILE A 53 2.20 -17.03 -2.05
CA ILE A 53 2.94 -18.00 -2.87
C ILE A 53 3.91 -18.81 -2.03
N THR A 54 4.61 -18.14 -1.11
CA THR A 54 5.51 -18.75 -0.14
C THR A 54 5.74 -17.81 1.03
N GLY A 55 5.95 -18.35 2.23
CA GLY A 55 6.41 -17.57 3.37
C GLY A 55 7.92 -17.31 3.37
N ARG A 56 8.67 -17.96 2.45
CA ARG A 56 10.12 -17.83 2.36
C ARG A 56 10.52 -16.52 1.71
N CYS A 57 11.60 -15.93 2.23
CA CYS A 57 12.26 -14.78 1.64
C CYS A 57 13.77 -14.89 1.92
N TYR A 58 14.60 -14.53 0.95
CA TYR A 58 16.07 -14.44 1.18
C TYR A 58 16.46 -13.09 1.81
N ALA A 59 15.61 -12.06 1.70
CA ALA A 59 15.82 -10.79 2.36
C ALA A 59 15.47 -10.89 3.87
N ARG A 60 16.09 -10.00 4.66
CA ARG A 60 15.88 -9.88 6.11
C ARG A 60 15.64 -8.42 6.46
N CYS A 61 14.58 -7.87 5.91
CA CYS A 61 14.22 -6.46 6.10
C CYS A 61 13.94 -6.15 7.57
N ILE A 62 14.50 -5.05 8.05
CA ILE A 62 14.18 -4.54 9.40
C ILE A 62 12.71 -4.13 9.43
N GLY A 63 11.96 -4.60 10.43
CA GLY A 63 10.52 -4.30 10.54
C GLY A 63 9.69 -4.82 9.37
N CYS A 64 10.04 -6.00 8.83
CA CYS A 64 9.18 -6.71 7.89
C CYS A 64 7.87 -7.10 8.59
N VAL A 65 6.70 -6.82 7.99
CA VAL A 65 5.41 -7.16 8.59
C VAL A 65 5.29 -8.66 8.88
N ASN A 66 5.76 -9.50 7.97
CA ASN A 66 5.78 -10.95 8.15
C ASN A 66 6.69 -11.42 9.30
N SER A 67 7.68 -10.63 9.67
CA SER A 67 8.61 -10.93 10.77
C SER A 67 8.25 -10.20 12.06
N ALA A 68 7.95 -8.90 11.98
CA ALA A 68 7.77 -8.05 13.15
C ALA A 68 6.48 -8.35 13.92
N ILE A 69 5.40 -8.70 13.21
CA ILE A 69 4.09 -8.94 13.80
C ILE A 69 3.85 -10.42 14.06
N THR A 70 4.35 -11.33 13.23
CA THR A 70 4.10 -12.75 13.35
C THR A 70 5.16 -13.52 14.12
N MET A 71 6.43 -13.15 14.04
CA MET A 71 7.53 -13.87 14.69
C MET A 71 7.66 -13.65 16.22
N GLY A 72 6.85 -12.87 16.84
CA GLY A 72 6.87 -12.68 18.30
C GLY A 72 5.74 -13.39 19.02
N CYS A 73 4.89 -14.12 18.32
CA CYS A 73 3.84 -14.94 18.89
C CYS A 73 4.24 -16.41 18.79
N ASP A 74 3.96 -17.19 19.84
CA ASP A 74 3.85 -18.65 19.74
C ASP A 74 2.62 -19.02 18.86
N ASP A 75 2.50 -18.36 17.71
CA ASP A 75 1.39 -18.53 16.79
C ASP A 75 1.74 -19.63 15.79
N PRO A 76 0.98 -20.75 15.76
CA PRO A 76 1.19 -21.81 14.78
C PRO A 76 1.16 -21.33 13.31
N ARG A 77 0.53 -20.18 13.04
CA ARG A 77 0.48 -19.59 11.69
C ARG A 77 1.87 -19.15 11.20
N SER A 78 2.76 -18.71 12.08
CA SER A 78 4.12 -18.34 11.67
C SER A 78 4.87 -19.51 11.04
N GLU A 79 4.64 -20.74 11.54
CA GLU A 79 5.17 -21.96 10.93
C GLU A 79 4.49 -22.26 9.58
N ILE A 80 3.19 -22.03 9.47
CA ILE A 80 2.43 -22.28 8.22
C ILE A 80 2.90 -21.34 7.13
N ILE A 81 3.02 -20.02 7.41
CA ILE A 81 3.47 -19.04 6.42
C ILE A 81 4.91 -19.30 5.98
N THR A 82 5.77 -19.76 6.88
CA THR A 82 7.19 -20.01 6.56
C THR A 82 7.44 -21.38 5.94
N SER A 83 6.57 -22.37 6.15
CA SER A 83 6.80 -23.78 5.78
C SER A 83 5.97 -24.27 4.60
N GLN A 84 4.89 -23.59 4.23
CA GLN A 84 3.99 -24.06 3.17
C GLN A 84 4.00 -23.09 1.98
N ASP A 85 4.21 -23.67 0.81
CA ASP A 85 4.12 -22.97 -0.47
C ASP A 85 2.70 -23.15 -1.04
N ALA A 86 2.28 -22.24 -1.91
CA ALA A 86 0.99 -22.29 -2.61
C ALA A 86 0.76 -23.62 -3.35
N ASP A 87 -0.49 -24.05 -3.43
CA ASP A 87 -0.96 -25.12 -4.30
C ASP A 87 -1.80 -24.49 -5.44
N PRO A 88 -1.22 -24.27 -6.62
CA PRO A 88 -1.89 -23.56 -7.71
C PRO A 88 -3.24 -24.13 -8.12
N GLU A 89 -3.40 -25.44 -8.06
CA GLU A 89 -4.64 -26.14 -8.42
C GLU A 89 -5.75 -25.89 -7.39
N GLN A 90 -5.45 -26.05 -6.11
CA GLN A 90 -6.41 -25.78 -5.04
C GLN A 90 -6.71 -24.28 -4.89
N ASP A 91 -5.67 -23.46 -4.95
CA ASP A 91 -5.80 -22.01 -4.79
C ASP A 91 -6.61 -21.40 -5.94
N ALA A 92 -6.45 -21.89 -7.17
CA ALA A 92 -7.28 -21.46 -8.29
C ALA A 92 -8.76 -21.86 -8.13
N VAL A 93 -9.07 -23.01 -7.51
CA VAL A 93 -10.46 -23.38 -7.17
C VAL A 93 -11.02 -22.38 -6.16
N ILE A 94 -10.27 -22.06 -5.10
CA ILE A 94 -10.70 -21.07 -4.10
C ILE A 94 -10.95 -19.71 -4.74
N ILE A 95 -10.04 -19.24 -5.61
CA ILE A 95 -10.17 -17.96 -6.31
C ILE A 95 -11.44 -17.95 -7.17
N LYS A 96 -11.73 -19.01 -7.90
CA LYS A 96 -12.94 -19.12 -8.72
C LYS A 96 -14.22 -19.14 -7.87
N GLU A 97 -14.23 -19.87 -6.77
CA GLU A 97 -15.36 -19.91 -5.83
C GLU A 97 -15.61 -18.51 -5.21
N LEU A 98 -14.55 -17.78 -4.83
CA LEU A 98 -14.66 -16.41 -4.35
C LEU A 98 -15.16 -15.48 -5.46
N ALA A 99 -14.64 -15.59 -6.68
CA ALA A 99 -15.09 -14.81 -7.83
C ALA A 99 -16.58 -15.04 -8.15
N GLY A 100 -17.07 -16.29 -8.01
CA GLY A 100 -18.48 -16.62 -8.17
C GLY A 100 -19.42 -15.94 -7.19
N ARG A 101 -18.92 -15.50 -6.03
CA ARG A 101 -19.69 -14.72 -5.05
C ARG A 101 -19.81 -13.24 -5.42
N HIS A 102 -19.02 -12.77 -6.38
CA HIS A 102 -18.94 -11.39 -6.83
C HIS A 102 -19.07 -11.31 -8.38
N PRO A 103 -20.20 -11.77 -8.97
CA PRO A 103 -20.30 -12.03 -10.41
C PRO A 103 -20.06 -10.80 -11.30
N ASP A 104 -20.36 -9.61 -10.80
CA ASP A 104 -20.29 -8.36 -11.57
C ASP A 104 -19.01 -7.55 -11.32
N GLN A 105 -18.06 -8.11 -10.55
CA GLN A 105 -16.84 -7.38 -10.16
C GLN A 105 -15.58 -7.98 -10.80
N MET A 106 -14.63 -7.12 -11.08
CA MET A 106 -13.26 -7.50 -11.41
C MET A 106 -12.59 -8.16 -10.20
N ILE A 107 -11.82 -9.19 -10.43
CA ILE A 107 -11.05 -9.89 -9.39
C ILE A 107 -9.57 -9.57 -9.60
N THR A 108 -8.96 -8.89 -8.65
CA THR A 108 -7.52 -8.63 -8.67
C THR A 108 -6.82 -9.68 -7.81
N VAL A 109 -6.10 -10.59 -8.44
CA VAL A 109 -5.27 -11.60 -7.77
C VAL A 109 -3.90 -11.01 -7.51
N CYS A 110 -3.54 -10.85 -6.24
CA CYS A 110 -2.27 -10.31 -5.80
C CYS A 110 -1.34 -11.43 -5.33
N PHE A 111 -0.25 -11.65 -6.03
CA PHE A 111 0.78 -12.56 -5.58
C PHE A 111 1.58 -11.93 -4.45
N TYR A 112 1.57 -12.58 -3.29
CA TYR A 112 2.05 -12.07 -2.02
C TYR A 112 2.87 -13.12 -1.26
N GLY A 113 3.35 -12.78 -0.06
CA GLY A 113 4.07 -13.66 0.87
C GLY A 113 5.42 -13.08 1.27
N GLY A 114 6.45 -13.92 1.41
CA GLY A 114 7.82 -13.47 1.64
C GLY A 114 8.38 -12.80 0.39
N GLU A 115 8.90 -13.60 -0.56
CA GLU A 115 9.22 -13.12 -1.92
C GLU A 115 8.58 -14.08 -2.93
N PRO A 116 7.48 -13.68 -3.59
CA PRO A 116 6.74 -14.59 -4.47
C PRO A 116 7.56 -15.07 -5.68
N PHE A 117 8.49 -14.27 -6.19
CA PHE A 117 9.36 -14.68 -7.30
C PHE A 117 10.42 -15.73 -6.92
N LEU A 118 10.44 -16.23 -5.69
CA LEU A 118 11.17 -17.47 -5.35
C LEU A 118 10.53 -18.73 -5.96
N LEU A 119 9.22 -18.68 -6.26
CA LEU A 119 8.45 -19.77 -6.85
C LEU A 119 7.63 -19.27 -8.04
N PRO A 120 8.28 -18.72 -9.07
CA PRO A 120 7.57 -18.10 -10.20
C PRO A 120 6.74 -19.12 -11.00
N GLU A 121 7.11 -20.40 -10.98
CA GLU A 121 6.35 -21.50 -11.61
C GLU A 121 4.98 -21.70 -10.99
N LYS A 122 4.83 -21.43 -9.67
CA LYS A 122 3.53 -21.52 -8.99
C LYS A 122 2.64 -20.33 -9.34
N MET A 123 3.21 -19.13 -9.41
CA MET A 123 2.50 -17.93 -9.86
C MET A 123 1.99 -18.11 -11.29
N GLU A 124 2.88 -18.52 -12.20
CA GLU A 124 2.56 -18.77 -13.61
C GLU A 124 1.51 -19.87 -13.76
N ARG A 125 1.59 -20.94 -12.98
CA ARG A 125 0.61 -22.02 -13.03
C ARG A 125 -0.77 -21.54 -12.58
N THR A 126 -0.88 -20.78 -11.48
CA THR A 126 -2.15 -20.18 -11.03
C THR A 126 -2.71 -19.23 -12.10
N TRP A 127 -1.86 -18.34 -12.64
CA TRP A 127 -2.21 -17.44 -13.72
C TRP A 127 -2.78 -18.19 -14.92
N ARG A 128 -2.12 -19.24 -15.38
CA ARG A 128 -2.55 -20.04 -16.52
C ARG A 128 -3.92 -20.69 -16.31
N ILE A 129 -4.15 -21.30 -15.13
CA ILE A 129 -5.44 -21.92 -14.79
C ILE A 129 -6.58 -20.89 -14.83
N LEU A 130 -6.32 -19.66 -14.40
CA LEU A 130 -7.33 -18.59 -14.40
C LEU A 130 -7.51 -18.01 -15.82
N ARG A 131 -6.45 -17.90 -16.62
CA ARG A 131 -6.51 -17.44 -18.02
C ARG A 131 -7.16 -18.46 -18.96
N GLU A 132 -7.09 -19.72 -18.66
CA GLU A 132 -7.76 -20.79 -19.40
C GLU A 132 -9.23 -20.99 -18.98
N SER A 133 -9.73 -20.24 -17.98
CA SER A 133 -11.13 -20.31 -17.53
C SER A 133 -12.07 -19.53 -18.45
N GLU A 134 -13.38 -19.85 -18.41
CA GLU A 134 -14.40 -19.18 -19.20
C GLU A 134 -14.54 -17.68 -18.83
N GLU A 135 -14.19 -17.31 -17.60
CA GLU A 135 -14.28 -15.93 -17.07
C GLU A 135 -12.92 -15.21 -17.06
N THR A 136 -12.05 -15.54 -18.01
CA THR A 136 -10.65 -15.04 -18.06
C THR A 136 -10.54 -13.51 -17.94
N ASP A 137 -11.46 -12.76 -18.55
CA ASP A 137 -11.42 -11.30 -18.60
C ASP A 137 -11.74 -10.64 -17.24
N ARG A 138 -12.27 -11.40 -16.29
CA ARG A 138 -12.55 -10.92 -14.93
C ARG A 138 -11.33 -10.93 -14.02
N TYR A 139 -10.25 -11.59 -14.41
CA TYR A 139 -9.05 -11.69 -13.60
C TYR A 139 -8.00 -10.67 -14.02
N ARG A 140 -7.49 -9.94 -13.04
CA ARG A 140 -6.36 -9.02 -13.16
C ARG A 140 -5.29 -9.43 -12.15
N PHE A 141 -4.03 -9.31 -12.50
CA PHE A 141 -2.93 -9.80 -11.68
C PHE A 141 -2.03 -8.67 -11.20
N MET A 142 -1.61 -8.74 -9.96
CA MET A 142 -0.59 -7.86 -9.40
C MET A 142 0.39 -8.66 -8.54
N VAL A 143 1.51 -8.04 -8.17
CA VAL A 143 2.51 -8.66 -7.32
C VAL A 143 3.16 -7.65 -6.39
N TYR A 144 3.37 -8.04 -5.12
CA TYR A 144 4.30 -7.39 -4.22
C TYR A 144 5.64 -8.12 -4.27
N THR A 145 6.73 -7.37 -4.52
CA THR A 145 8.06 -7.95 -4.64
C THR A 145 9.15 -7.01 -4.13
N ASN A 146 10.27 -7.57 -3.71
CA ASN A 146 11.47 -6.81 -3.46
C ASN A 146 12.21 -6.37 -4.75
N GLY A 147 11.79 -6.90 -5.90
CA GLY A 147 12.28 -6.49 -7.21
C GLY A 147 13.55 -7.18 -7.73
N GLU A 148 14.23 -7.99 -6.92
CA GLU A 148 15.51 -8.61 -7.27
C GLU A 148 15.41 -9.68 -8.36
N LEU A 149 14.30 -10.41 -8.43
CA LEU A 149 14.14 -11.57 -9.31
C LEU A 149 13.30 -11.29 -10.57
N ILE A 150 12.96 -10.03 -10.83
CA ILE A 150 12.10 -9.64 -11.95
C ILE A 150 12.66 -10.10 -13.30
N ILE A 151 13.95 -9.84 -13.59
CA ILE A 151 14.55 -10.20 -14.88
C ILE A 151 14.60 -11.72 -15.06
N ASP A 152 14.98 -12.46 -14.03
CA ASP A 152 15.09 -13.91 -14.13
C ASP A 152 13.73 -14.54 -14.38
N THR A 153 12.69 -14.05 -13.69
CA THR A 153 11.32 -14.49 -13.92
C THR A 153 10.81 -14.07 -15.32
N LEU A 154 11.11 -12.86 -15.77
CA LEU A 154 10.73 -12.36 -17.09
C LEU A 154 11.31 -13.23 -18.24
N ARG A 155 12.53 -13.73 -18.05
CA ARG A 155 13.17 -14.63 -19.03
C ARG A 155 12.50 -16.01 -19.08
N LEU A 156 12.05 -16.51 -17.93
CA LEU A 156 11.41 -17.83 -17.83
C LEU A 156 9.94 -17.80 -18.25
N TYR A 157 9.21 -16.76 -17.90
CA TYR A 157 7.75 -16.65 -18.05
C TYR A 157 7.33 -15.29 -18.63
N PRO A 158 7.76 -14.96 -19.88
CA PRO A 158 7.58 -13.62 -20.44
C PRO A 158 6.11 -13.21 -20.63
N ASP A 159 5.22 -14.15 -20.96
CA ASP A 159 3.81 -13.85 -21.19
C ASP A 159 3.07 -13.57 -19.87
N PHE A 160 3.32 -14.39 -18.85
CA PHE A 160 2.83 -14.16 -17.50
C PHE A 160 3.28 -12.79 -16.95
N MET A 161 4.58 -12.49 -17.07
CA MET A 161 5.14 -11.25 -16.54
C MET A 161 4.61 -10.01 -17.25
N LYS A 162 4.26 -10.09 -18.53
CA LYS A 162 3.63 -8.99 -19.29
C LYS A 162 2.17 -8.78 -18.91
N ASP A 163 1.49 -9.82 -18.45
CA ASP A 163 0.09 -9.80 -18.08
C ASP A 163 -0.15 -9.34 -16.63
N ILE A 164 0.89 -9.20 -15.83
CA ILE A 164 0.80 -8.54 -14.53
C ILE A 164 0.45 -7.06 -14.76
N TRP A 165 -0.68 -6.64 -14.22
CA TRP A 165 -1.19 -5.27 -14.36
C TRP A 165 -0.44 -4.27 -13.50
N LEU A 166 -0.06 -4.65 -12.25
CA LEU A 166 0.63 -3.80 -11.29
C LEU A 166 1.78 -4.56 -10.60
N TYR A 167 2.98 -4.03 -10.74
CA TYR A 167 4.13 -4.40 -9.92
C TYR A 167 4.26 -3.43 -8.76
N SER A 168 4.09 -3.89 -7.54
CA SER A 168 4.42 -3.13 -6.32
C SER A 168 5.83 -3.50 -5.89
N VAL A 169 6.78 -2.61 -6.17
CA VAL A 169 8.21 -2.86 -5.93
C VAL A 169 8.67 -2.11 -4.70
N SER A 170 9.24 -2.84 -3.76
CA SER A 170 9.71 -2.29 -2.49
C SER A 170 11.03 -1.53 -2.65
N ILE A 171 10.97 -0.20 -2.48
CA ILE A 171 12.14 0.69 -2.56
C ILE A 171 12.06 1.71 -1.42
N ASP A 172 13.05 1.73 -0.54
CA ASP A 172 13.03 2.54 0.70
C ASP A 172 14.04 3.70 0.67
N GLY A 173 14.07 4.46 -0.42
CA GLY A 173 14.96 5.60 -0.62
C GLY A 173 16.13 5.28 -1.55
N ASP A 174 17.23 6.04 -1.44
CA ASP A 174 18.45 5.83 -2.21
C ASP A 174 19.18 4.54 -1.79
N GLU A 175 20.29 4.22 -2.46
CA GLU A 175 21.04 2.98 -2.20
C GLU A 175 21.50 2.86 -0.76
N GLU A 176 21.94 3.95 -0.14
CA GLU A 176 22.39 3.93 1.25
C GLU A 176 21.24 3.61 2.21
N GLN A 177 20.12 4.32 2.07
CA GLN A 177 18.95 4.12 2.95
C GLN A 177 18.30 2.77 2.70
N HIS A 178 18.08 2.39 1.43
CA HIS A 178 17.46 1.12 1.05
C HIS A 178 18.27 -0.08 1.54
N ASN A 179 19.55 -0.16 1.17
CA ASN A 179 20.39 -1.34 1.46
C ASN A 179 20.65 -1.50 2.96
N ARG A 180 20.58 -0.41 3.74
CA ARG A 180 20.70 -0.45 5.21
C ARG A 180 19.51 -1.15 5.88
N VAL A 181 18.28 -1.02 5.35
CA VAL A 181 17.05 -1.53 6.00
C VAL A 181 16.47 -2.76 5.32
N ARG A 182 16.74 -2.97 4.03
CA ARG A 182 16.31 -4.15 3.28
C ARG A 182 17.46 -5.11 3.06
N LEU A 183 18.00 -5.62 4.18
CA LEU A 183 19.15 -6.52 4.17
C LEU A 183 18.91 -7.74 3.26
N GLY A 184 19.86 -7.99 2.37
CA GLY A 184 19.79 -9.07 1.38
C GLY A 184 19.18 -8.67 0.05
N THR A 185 18.84 -7.39 -0.14
CA THR A 185 18.53 -6.79 -1.45
C THR A 185 19.56 -5.71 -1.79
N ASP A 186 19.66 -5.37 -3.08
CA ASP A 186 20.52 -4.31 -3.59
C ASP A 186 19.74 -3.40 -4.55
N LEU A 187 19.58 -2.13 -4.18
CA LEU A 187 18.81 -1.18 -5.00
C LEU A 187 19.43 -1.00 -6.39
N ALA A 188 20.75 -1.12 -6.55
CA ALA A 188 21.38 -1.02 -7.85
C ALA A 188 20.89 -2.13 -8.79
N ASN A 189 20.78 -3.36 -8.30
CA ASN A 189 20.25 -4.50 -9.03
C ASN A 189 18.74 -4.33 -9.34
N ILE A 190 17.95 -3.88 -8.36
CA ILE A 190 16.52 -3.58 -8.57
C ILE A 190 16.32 -2.54 -9.68
N LYS A 191 17.16 -1.48 -9.71
CA LYS A 191 17.11 -0.47 -10.78
C LYS A 191 17.39 -1.05 -12.17
N GLU A 192 18.36 -1.96 -12.29
CA GLU A 192 18.63 -2.66 -13.55
C GLU A 192 17.44 -3.55 -13.96
N ASN A 193 16.83 -4.24 -12.98
CA ASN A 193 15.63 -5.04 -13.22
C ASN A 193 14.45 -4.19 -13.72
N LEU A 194 14.23 -3.02 -13.13
CA LEU A 194 13.20 -2.08 -13.60
C LEU A 194 13.50 -1.53 -14.99
N LYS A 195 14.76 -1.25 -15.32
CA LYS A 195 15.15 -0.83 -16.68
C LYS A 195 14.86 -1.91 -17.72
N GLU A 196 15.11 -3.17 -17.39
CA GLU A 196 14.85 -4.29 -18.30
C GLU A 196 13.34 -4.50 -18.45
N LEU A 197 12.59 -4.46 -17.34
CA LEU A 197 11.13 -4.56 -17.35
C LEU A 197 10.51 -3.46 -18.23
N ALA A 198 10.93 -2.22 -18.10
CA ALA A 198 10.39 -1.08 -18.83
C ALA A 198 10.55 -1.15 -20.35
N LYS A 199 11.45 -2.00 -20.88
CA LYS A 199 11.61 -2.18 -22.33
C LYS A 199 10.37 -2.75 -22.99
N ASN A 200 9.68 -3.66 -22.32
CA ASN A 200 8.57 -4.44 -22.89
C ASN A 200 7.27 -4.37 -22.10
N TYR A 201 7.29 -3.77 -20.91
CA TYR A 201 6.14 -3.66 -20.02
C TYR A 201 5.57 -2.24 -20.06
N LYS A 202 4.23 -2.12 -20.14
CA LYS A 202 3.49 -0.86 -20.25
C LYS A 202 2.43 -0.69 -19.16
N GLY A 203 2.36 -1.61 -18.24
CA GLY A 203 1.43 -1.53 -17.10
C GLY A 203 1.93 -0.60 -15.98
N HIS A 204 1.47 -0.86 -14.78
CA HIS A 204 1.73 -0.03 -13.61
C HIS A 204 2.92 -0.57 -12.79
N VAL A 205 3.83 0.32 -12.42
CA VAL A 205 4.91 0.03 -11.47
C VAL A 205 4.80 1.01 -10.31
N LEU A 206 4.46 0.50 -9.14
CA LEU A 206 4.37 1.24 -7.90
C LEU A 206 5.70 1.14 -7.14
N HIS A 207 6.31 2.29 -6.89
CA HIS A 207 7.40 2.43 -5.92
C HIS A 207 6.79 2.47 -4.51
N TRP A 208 6.95 1.39 -3.77
CA TRP A 208 6.45 1.23 -2.41
C TRP A 208 7.57 1.45 -1.40
N SER A 209 7.41 2.45 -0.51
CA SER A 209 8.35 2.71 0.58
C SER A 209 7.76 2.39 1.93
N THR A 210 8.54 1.71 2.78
CA THR A 210 8.21 1.49 4.19
C THR A 210 9.11 2.38 5.04
N LEU A 211 8.53 3.33 5.77
CA LEU A 211 9.27 4.26 6.62
C LEU A 211 9.43 3.72 8.02
N ARG A 212 10.67 3.55 8.43
CA ARG A 212 11.09 3.24 9.81
C ARG A 212 11.60 4.49 10.48
N GLU A 213 11.81 4.43 11.77
CA GLU A 213 12.17 5.59 12.59
C GLU A 213 13.43 6.34 12.12
N GLU A 214 14.41 5.63 11.57
CA GLU A 214 15.66 6.22 11.10
C GLU A 214 15.68 6.56 9.60
N GLN A 215 14.52 6.54 8.95
CA GLN A 215 14.42 6.80 7.51
C GLN A 215 13.80 8.15 7.21
N SER A 216 14.22 8.73 6.10
CA SER A 216 13.71 9.98 5.56
C SER A 216 12.65 9.71 4.49
N LEU A 217 11.46 10.31 4.65
CA LEU A 217 10.44 10.36 3.61
C LEU A 217 10.95 11.09 2.38
N PHE A 218 11.67 12.21 2.59
CA PHE A 218 12.14 13.03 1.49
C PHE A 218 13.22 12.31 0.66
N ASN A 219 14.02 11.44 1.30
CA ASN A 219 14.95 10.56 0.59
C ASN A 219 14.18 9.54 -0.27
N CYS A 220 13.12 8.90 0.26
CA CYS A 220 12.26 8.00 -0.52
C CYS A 220 11.61 8.72 -1.71
N PHE A 221 11.05 9.90 -1.48
CA PHE A 221 10.46 10.73 -2.53
C PHE A 221 11.49 11.14 -3.60
N GLY A 222 12.70 11.51 -3.18
CA GLY A 222 13.79 11.86 -4.10
C GLY A 222 14.19 10.71 -5.01
N GLU A 223 14.26 9.49 -4.48
CA GLU A 223 14.56 8.32 -5.30
C GLU A 223 13.39 7.97 -6.22
N PHE A 224 12.14 8.07 -5.72
CA PHE A 224 10.96 7.95 -6.58
C PHE A 224 11.03 8.91 -7.78
N MET A 225 11.30 10.20 -7.55
CA MET A 225 11.37 11.19 -8.62
C MET A 225 12.42 10.85 -9.67
N LYS A 226 13.60 10.37 -9.24
CA LYS A 226 14.66 9.93 -10.18
C LYS A 226 14.21 8.75 -11.06
N LEU A 227 13.50 7.80 -10.48
CA LEU A 227 12.98 6.63 -11.21
C LEU A 227 11.80 7.00 -12.10
N TYR A 228 10.90 7.86 -11.60
CA TYR A 228 9.74 8.37 -12.34
C TYR A 228 10.16 9.17 -13.57
N GLU A 229 11.10 10.09 -13.45
CA GLU A 229 11.61 10.89 -14.58
C GLU A 229 12.29 10.03 -15.66
N LYS A 230 12.81 8.86 -15.29
CA LYS A 230 13.36 7.86 -16.22
C LYS A 230 12.29 6.92 -16.79
N GLY A 231 11.02 7.03 -16.36
CA GLY A 231 9.93 6.15 -16.79
C GLY A 231 10.04 4.71 -16.28
N LEU A 232 10.73 4.49 -15.14
CA LEU A 232 10.93 3.17 -14.55
C LEU A 232 9.84 2.81 -13.54
N VAL A 233 9.21 3.84 -12.93
CA VAL A 233 8.06 3.71 -12.04
C VAL A 233 7.04 4.77 -12.44
N ASN A 234 5.76 4.53 -12.14
CA ASN A 234 4.70 5.47 -12.48
C ASN A 234 3.73 5.78 -11.33
N HIS A 235 3.96 5.19 -10.16
CA HIS A 235 3.24 5.52 -8.93
C HIS A 235 4.18 5.52 -7.74
N PHE A 236 3.84 6.31 -6.71
CA PHE A 236 4.54 6.35 -5.43
C PHE A 236 3.57 6.16 -4.27
N PHE A 237 4.00 5.37 -3.31
CA PHE A 237 3.31 5.11 -2.08
C PHE A 237 4.30 4.96 -0.93
N TRP A 238 3.95 5.41 0.27
CA TRP A 238 4.70 5.09 1.48
C TRP A 238 3.74 4.81 2.63
N HIS A 239 4.24 4.06 3.58
CA HIS A 239 3.57 3.86 4.86
C HIS A 239 4.61 3.81 5.99
N TRP A 240 4.17 4.01 7.22
CA TRP A 240 5.02 3.78 8.39
C TRP A 240 5.06 2.29 8.69
N ALA A 241 6.28 1.78 8.99
CA ALA A 241 6.47 0.37 9.30
C ALA A 241 5.60 -0.06 10.49
N GLU A 242 4.88 -1.14 10.32
CA GLU A 242 4.10 -1.74 11.39
C GLU A 242 5.06 -2.36 12.43
N ASP A 243 4.91 -1.99 13.70
CA ASP A 243 5.77 -2.44 14.81
C ASP A 243 4.95 -2.61 16.07
N ARG A 244 5.42 -3.45 17.00
CA ARG A 244 4.79 -3.68 18.29
C ARG A 244 5.18 -2.65 19.32
N GLU A 245 6.45 -2.25 19.28
CA GLU A 245 7.03 -1.36 20.27
C GLU A 245 6.79 0.11 19.91
N PRO A 246 6.65 1.00 20.90
CA PRO A 246 6.59 2.42 20.65
C PRO A 246 7.81 2.93 19.87
N PHE A 247 7.67 4.04 19.17
CA PHE A 247 8.83 4.75 18.62
C PHE A 247 9.80 5.08 19.74
N ARG A 248 11.10 4.89 19.52
CA ARG A 248 12.15 5.21 20.52
C ARG A 248 12.26 6.70 20.77
N ASP A 249 12.14 7.51 19.72
CA ASP A 249 12.09 8.97 19.77
C ASP A 249 10.98 9.51 18.88
N PHE A 250 9.73 9.31 19.31
CA PHE A 250 8.56 9.75 18.57
C PHE A 250 8.54 11.26 18.28
N PRO A 251 8.89 12.17 19.23
CA PRO A 251 8.91 13.60 18.94
C PRO A 251 9.86 13.97 17.80
N SER A 252 11.07 13.40 17.77
CA SER A 252 12.04 13.65 16.70
C SER A 252 11.57 13.07 15.37
N PHE A 253 11.04 11.85 15.38
CA PHE A 253 10.50 11.23 14.17
C PHE A 253 9.32 12.02 13.59
N GLY A 254 8.35 12.39 14.42
CA GLY A 254 7.18 13.16 13.98
C GLY A 254 7.55 14.55 13.47
N ALA A 255 8.53 15.21 14.12
CA ALA A 255 9.03 16.52 13.68
C ALA A 255 9.73 16.43 12.32
N SER A 256 10.58 15.43 12.12
CA SER A 256 11.26 15.17 10.85
C SER A 256 10.26 14.84 9.75
N TYR A 257 9.35 13.90 10.03
CA TYR A 257 8.29 13.52 9.09
C TYR A 257 7.44 14.72 8.64
N GLY A 258 7.01 15.56 9.59
CA GLY A 258 6.21 16.74 9.27
C GLY A 258 6.95 17.72 8.36
N GLN A 259 8.22 18.02 8.67
CA GLN A 259 9.05 18.89 7.83
C GLN A 259 9.27 18.32 6.43
N GLU A 260 9.55 17.02 6.34
CA GLU A 260 9.79 16.36 5.05
C GLU A 260 8.52 16.26 4.22
N LEU A 261 7.36 16.03 4.86
CA LEU A 261 6.07 16.06 4.17
C LEU A 261 5.75 17.45 3.62
N GLU A 262 6.07 18.53 4.35
CA GLU A 262 5.93 19.89 3.79
C GLU A 262 6.78 20.09 2.55
N GLN A 263 8.01 19.60 2.52
CA GLN A 263 8.88 19.67 1.34
C GLN A 263 8.28 18.89 0.16
N VAL A 264 7.72 17.71 0.41
CA VAL A 264 7.00 16.93 -0.61
C VAL A 264 5.78 17.71 -1.12
N MET A 265 5.02 18.36 -0.22
CA MET A 265 3.86 19.15 -0.57
C MET A 265 4.23 20.42 -1.34
N ASP A 266 5.32 21.10 -0.98
CA ASP A 266 5.83 22.26 -1.74
C ASP A 266 6.14 21.87 -3.19
N TYR A 267 6.81 20.74 -3.36
CA TYR A 267 7.10 20.21 -4.69
C TYR A 267 5.83 19.79 -5.44
N TYR A 268 4.89 19.13 -4.76
CA TYR A 268 3.60 18.74 -5.35
C TYR A 268 2.81 19.96 -5.82
N VAL A 269 2.69 21.00 -4.98
CA VAL A 269 1.98 22.26 -5.33
C VAL A 269 2.66 22.99 -6.47
N GLN A 270 3.99 23.04 -6.48
CA GLN A 270 4.73 23.60 -7.61
C GLN A 270 4.37 22.87 -8.91
N ARG A 271 4.46 21.54 -8.94
CA ARG A 271 4.22 20.73 -10.15
C ARG A 271 2.79 20.86 -10.66
N ILE A 272 1.79 20.79 -9.76
CA ILE A 272 0.38 20.97 -10.15
C ILE A 272 0.13 22.40 -10.67
N SER A 273 0.82 23.42 -10.15
CA SER A 273 0.72 24.80 -10.66
C SER A 273 1.28 24.97 -12.08
N GLU A 274 2.17 24.06 -12.49
CA GLU A 274 2.74 23.94 -13.83
C GLU A 274 1.91 23.02 -14.75
N GLY A 275 0.83 22.41 -14.22
CA GLY A 275 -0.08 21.52 -14.95
C GLY A 275 0.32 20.05 -14.90
N GLU A 276 1.24 19.65 -14.01
CA GLU A 276 1.66 18.27 -13.85
C GLU A 276 1.18 17.71 -12.50
N LEU A 277 0.29 16.71 -12.54
CA LEU A 277 -0.10 15.93 -11.37
C LEU A 277 0.97 14.88 -11.07
N LEU A 278 1.50 14.90 -9.86
CA LEU A 278 2.41 13.85 -9.41
C LEU A 278 1.62 12.58 -9.02
N PRO A 279 2.11 11.40 -9.38
CA PRO A 279 1.43 10.14 -9.11
C PRO A 279 1.74 9.59 -7.70
N ILE A 280 1.29 10.31 -6.67
CA ILE A 280 1.48 9.95 -5.27
C ILE A 280 0.15 9.45 -4.72
N ALA A 281 0.01 8.13 -4.56
CA ALA A 281 -1.27 7.47 -4.30
C ALA A 281 -2.02 8.05 -3.10
N HIS A 282 -1.39 8.15 -1.94
CA HIS A 282 -2.04 8.68 -0.75
C HIS A 282 -2.39 10.16 -0.82
N LEU A 283 -1.49 10.99 -1.37
CA LEU A 283 -1.75 12.41 -1.45
C LEU A 283 -2.92 12.68 -2.37
N ASN A 284 -2.97 11.98 -3.52
CA ASN A 284 -4.08 12.10 -4.46
C ASN A 284 -5.39 11.63 -3.84
N GLU A 285 -5.40 10.50 -3.12
CA GLU A 285 -6.57 10.01 -2.39
C GLU A 285 -7.01 10.98 -1.29
N LEU A 286 -6.08 11.47 -0.47
CA LEU A 286 -6.36 12.43 0.60
C LEU A 286 -6.89 13.76 0.04
N ILE A 287 -6.31 14.25 -1.04
CA ILE A 287 -6.78 15.46 -1.72
C ILE A 287 -8.22 15.27 -2.21
N LEU A 288 -8.54 14.13 -2.85
CA LEU A 288 -9.92 13.83 -3.26
C LEU A 288 -10.88 13.85 -2.07
N PHE A 289 -10.52 13.18 -0.95
CA PHE A 289 -11.33 13.22 0.27
C PHE A 289 -11.54 14.66 0.79
N LEU A 290 -10.47 15.47 0.85
CA LEU A 290 -10.56 16.85 1.33
C LEU A 290 -11.42 17.74 0.42
N LEU A 291 -11.45 17.46 -0.88
CA LEU A 291 -12.19 18.21 -1.88
C LEU A 291 -13.67 17.80 -1.98
N THR A 292 -13.96 16.51 -1.88
CA THR A 292 -15.31 15.95 -2.06
C THR A 292 -16.04 15.68 -0.75
N GLY A 293 -15.29 15.33 0.29
CA GLY A 293 -15.82 14.83 1.55
C GLY A 293 -16.36 13.40 1.46
N GLU A 294 -16.04 12.69 0.41
CA GLU A 294 -16.41 11.29 0.28
C GLU A 294 -15.66 10.46 1.33
N GLU A 295 -16.42 9.82 2.21
CA GLU A 295 -15.91 9.10 3.36
C GLU A 295 -15.49 7.68 2.96
N ARG A 296 -14.32 7.25 3.38
CA ARG A 296 -13.93 5.85 3.24
C ARG A 296 -14.88 4.92 4.01
N GLY A 297 -15.22 5.28 5.24
CA GLY A 297 -16.17 4.56 6.08
C GLY A 297 -15.66 3.24 6.70
N HIS A 298 -14.55 2.70 6.23
CA HIS A 298 -13.96 1.42 6.65
C HIS A 298 -12.43 1.53 6.80
N THR A 299 -11.77 0.49 7.32
CA THR A 299 -10.30 0.42 7.33
C THR A 299 -9.73 0.48 5.91
N ALA A 300 -8.48 0.86 5.75
CA ALA A 300 -7.88 1.01 4.42
C ALA A 300 -7.99 -0.27 3.58
N CYS A 301 -7.72 -1.43 4.19
CA CYS A 301 -7.88 -2.73 3.54
C CYS A 301 -9.34 -3.18 3.40
N GLY A 302 -10.28 -2.59 4.16
CA GLY A 302 -11.69 -3.01 4.16
C GLY A 302 -11.92 -4.41 4.72
N VAL A 303 -11.11 -4.85 5.67
CA VAL A 303 -11.21 -6.18 6.29
C VAL A 303 -12.60 -6.51 6.80
N GLU A 304 -13.33 -5.51 7.32
CA GLU A 304 -14.70 -5.63 7.81
C GLU A 304 -15.76 -5.75 6.72
N LEU A 305 -15.41 -5.53 5.45
CA LEU A 305 -16.36 -5.54 4.34
C LEU A 305 -16.39 -6.85 3.55
N ALA A 306 -15.53 -7.81 3.87
CA ALA A 306 -15.35 -9.05 3.10
C ALA A 306 -15.11 -8.80 1.58
N LYS A 307 -14.46 -7.69 1.25
CA LYS A 307 -14.06 -7.35 -0.13
C LYS A 307 -12.60 -7.70 -0.42
N ASN A 308 -11.84 -8.05 0.59
CA ASN A 308 -10.47 -8.52 0.51
C ASN A 308 -10.41 -9.92 1.11
N TYR A 309 -9.72 -10.80 0.43
CA TYR A 309 -9.47 -12.16 0.89
C TYR A 309 -7.98 -12.46 0.78
N ASP A 310 -7.48 -13.21 1.74
CA ASP A 310 -6.11 -13.73 1.72
C ASP A 310 -6.16 -15.26 1.68
N ILE A 311 -5.41 -15.85 0.77
CA ILE A 311 -5.26 -17.30 0.66
C ILE A 311 -3.87 -17.66 1.15
N VAL A 312 -3.81 -18.44 2.22
CA VAL A 312 -2.57 -18.97 2.80
C VAL A 312 -2.73 -20.47 2.99
N SER A 313 -1.89 -21.28 2.34
CA SER A 313 -1.94 -22.73 2.42
C SER A 313 -3.33 -23.30 2.15
N SER A 314 -3.97 -22.82 1.07
CA SER A 314 -5.32 -23.22 0.63
C SER A 314 -6.44 -22.98 1.67
N LYS A 315 -6.22 -22.05 2.60
CA LYS A 315 -7.24 -21.54 3.53
C LYS A 315 -7.48 -20.07 3.27
N VAL A 316 -8.72 -19.62 3.50
CA VAL A 316 -9.14 -18.23 3.29
C VAL A 316 -9.10 -17.49 4.63
N TYR A 317 -8.55 -16.30 4.59
CA TYR A 317 -8.48 -15.35 5.70
C TYR A 317 -9.02 -14.00 5.23
N SER A 318 -9.44 -13.17 6.16
CA SER A 318 -9.71 -11.74 5.89
C SER A 318 -8.42 -10.90 5.83
N CYS A 319 -7.31 -11.38 6.40
CA CYS A 319 -5.97 -10.81 6.31
C CYS A 319 -4.94 -11.90 6.62
N ALA A 320 -3.91 -12.05 5.79
CA ALA A 320 -2.84 -13.05 5.96
C ALA A 320 -2.01 -12.86 7.23
N ASP A 321 -1.98 -11.63 7.75
CA ASP A 321 -1.21 -11.28 8.95
C ASP A 321 -1.99 -11.48 10.26
N LEU A 322 -3.26 -11.91 10.18
CA LEU A 322 -4.05 -12.30 11.36
C LEU A 322 -3.70 -13.72 11.81
N PRO A 323 -3.82 -14.03 13.12
CA PRO A 323 -3.67 -15.38 13.64
C PRO A 323 -4.56 -16.40 12.94
N SER A 324 -4.12 -17.67 12.90
CA SER A 324 -4.83 -18.78 12.22
C SER A 324 -6.24 -19.02 12.73
N CYS A 325 -6.54 -18.63 13.98
CA CYS A 325 -7.90 -18.65 14.52
C CYS A 325 -8.88 -17.68 13.81
N HIS A 326 -8.37 -16.79 12.98
CA HIS A 326 -9.18 -15.88 12.15
C HIS A 326 -9.34 -16.39 10.70
N SER A 327 -9.05 -17.68 10.42
CA SER A 327 -9.44 -18.29 9.15
C SER A 327 -10.96 -18.23 9.00
N ILE A 328 -11.41 -17.83 7.83
CA ILE A 328 -12.83 -17.68 7.47
C ILE A 328 -13.30 -18.75 6.49
N GLY A 329 -12.44 -19.65 6.05
CA GLY A 329 -12.87 -20.75 5.19
C GLY A 329 -11.76 -21.64 4.65
N GLU A 330 -12.20 -22.81 4.17
CA GLU A 330 -11.34 -23.79 3.51
C GLU A 330 -12.16 -24.65 2.54
N LEU A 331 -11.48 -25.35 1.63
CA LEU A 331 -12.11 -26.33 0.76
C LEU A 331 -12.53 -27.56 1.56
N ASP A 332 -13.77 -28.04 1.33
CA ASP A 332 -14.21 -29.33 1.82
C ASP A 332 -13.59 -30.50 1.00
N LYS A 333 -13.86 -31.73 1.43
CA LYS A 333 -13.38 -32.95 0.75
C LYS A 333 -13.90 -33.09 -0.70
N GLY A 334 -14.94 -32.35 -1.06
CA GLY A 334 -15.52 -32.33 -2.41
C GLY A 334 -14.94 -31.20 -3.28
N GLY A 335 -14.04 -30.39 -2.75
CA GLY A 335 -13.43 -29.24 -3.45
C GLY A 335 -14.34 -28.00 -3.50
N LYS A 336 -15.38 -27.93 -2.63
CA LYS A 336 -16.26 -26.76 -2.52
C LYS A 336 -15.76 -25.87 -1.38
N LEU A 337 -15.73 -24.55 -1.62
CA LEU A 337 -15.34 -23.57 -0.62
C LEU A 337 -16.47 -23.37 0.40
N ASN A 338 -16.18 -23.71 1.66
CA ASN A 338 -17.01 -23.37 2.79
C ASN A 338 -16.43 -22.12 3.47
N LEU A 339 -17.14 -20.98 3.38
CA LEU A 339 -16.83 -19.80 4.16
C LEU A 339 -17.71 -19.78 5.40
N GLU A 340 -17.08 -19.60 6.55
CA GLU A 340 -17.77 -19.34 7.80
C GLU A 340 -18.25 -17.89 7.82
N GLU A 341 -19.51 -17.67 8.24
CA GLU A 341 -19.98 -16.33 8.56
C GLU A 341 -19.30 -15.87 9.85
N SER A 342 -18.12 -15.26 9.73
CA SER A 342 -17.46 -14.64 10.86
C SER A 342 -17.92 -13.20 11.03
N ASP A 343 -18.16 -12.78 12.26
CA ASP A 343 -18.42 -11.37 12.55
C ASP A 343 -17.09 -10.59 12.49
N LEU A 344 -16.74 -10.14 11.28
CA LEU A 344 -15.51 -9.37 11.03
C LEU A 344 -15.50 -8.02 11.76
N ASN A 345 -16.65 -7.56 12.29
CA ASN A 345 -16.71 -6.35 13.11
C ASN A 345 -15.92 -6.50 14.42
N THR A 346 -15.71 -7.72 14.90
CA THR A 346 -14.85 -7.98 16.07
C THR A 346 -13.40 -7.51 15.82
N LEU A 347 -12.94 -7.54 14.57
CA LEU A 347 -11.60 -7.09 14.20
C LEU A 347 -11.44 -5.56 14.27
N ILE A 348 -12.53 -4.81 14.33
CA ILE A 348 -12.54 -3.34 14.39
C ILE A 348 -13.11 -2.77 15.70
N GLU A 349 -13.43 -3.61 16.68
CA GLU A 349 -13.93 -3.17 18.00
C GLU A 349 -12.97 -2.20 18.71
N TYR A 350 -11.67 -2.28 18.43
CA TYR A 350 -10.67 -1.36 18.95
C TYR A 350 -10.98 0.10 18.61
N LYS A 351 -11.71 0.39 17.55
CA LYS A 351 -12.12 1.77 17.18
C LYS A 351 -12.90 2.45 18.31
N ASN A 352 -13.57 1.68 19.17
CA ASN A 352 -14.33 2.22 20.31
C ASN A 352 -13.38 2.77 21.39
N TRP A 353 -12.38 1.97 21.82
CA TRP A 353 -11.45 2.43 22.85
C TRP A 353 -10.40 3.42 22.31
N LEU A 354 -10.10 3.38 21.01
CA LEU A 354 -9.22 4.31 20.34
C LEU A 354 -9.86 5.69 20.14
N GLY A 355 -11.18 5.80 20.30
CA GLY A 355 -11.93 7.04 20.16
C GLY A 355 -12.12 7.48 18.70
N CYS A 356 -12.13 6.55 17.76
CA CYS A 356 -12.24 6.86 16.33
C CYS A 356 -13.48 7.66 15.98
N LYS A 357 -14.64 7.40 16.64
CA LYS A 357 -15.90 8.12 16.41
C LYS A 357 -15.82 9.61 16.72
N GLN A 358 -14.93 10.02 17.62
CA GLN A 358 -14.69 11.40 18.02
C GLN A 358 -13.47 12.01 17.32
N CYS A 359 -12.77 11.21 16.50
CA CYS A 359 -11.60 11.65 15.76
C CYS A 359 -12.00 12.37 14.48
N GLY A 360 -11.63 13.65 14.34
CA GLY A 360 -12.00 14.49 13.19
C GLY A 360 -11.53 13.99 11.83
N ILE A 361 -10.59 13.03 11.78
CA ILE A 361 -10.06 12.45 10.53
C ILE A 361 -10.45 10.99 10.31
N HIS A 362 -11.32 10.42 11.17
CA HIS A 362 -11.70 9.01 11.05
C HIS A 362 -12.31 8.66 9.70
N PHE A 363 -13.06 9.57 9.12
CA PHE A 363 -13.72 9.39 7.82
C PHE A 363 -12.74 9.13 6.67
N TYR A 364 -11.54 9.70 6.75
CA TYR A 364 -10.45 9.39 5.82
C TYR A 364 -9.63 8.18 6.29
N CYS A 365 -9.12 8.23 7.52
CA CYS A 365 -8.24 7.21 8.07
C CYS A 365 -8.89 5.82 8.15
N GLY A 366 -10.20 5.75 8.40
CA GLY A 366 -10.96 4.51 8.58
C GLY A 366 -10.57 3.67 9.81
N GLY A 367 -9.65 4.14 10.62
CA GLY A 367 -8.96 3.41 11.69
C GLY A 367 -7.59 2.91 11.24
N ARG A 368 -6.78 2.44 12.19
CA ARG A 368 -5.47 1.85 11.90
C ARG A 368 -5.61 0.40 11.42
N CYS A 369 -4.51 -0.15 10.93
CA CYS A 369 -4.42 -1.55 10.58
C CYS A 369 -4.84 -2.44 11.78
N PRO A 370 -5.83 -3.32 11.66
CA PRO A 370 -6.28 -4.18 12.76
C PRO A 370 -5.15 -5.03 13.33
N VAL A 371 -4.29 -5.58 12.48
CA VAL A 371 -3.13 -6.39 12.90
C VAL A 371 -2.18 -5.57 13.78
N GLN A 372 -1.89 -4.33 13.37
CA GLN A 372 -1.07 -3.42 14.15
C GLN A 372 -1.69 -3.13 15.53
N VAL A 373 -3.00 -2.93 15.58
CA VAL A 373 -3.68 -2.61 16.85
C VAL A 373 -3.79 -3.83 17.76
N ILE A 374 -4.04 -5.01 17.20
CA ILE A 374 -4.16 -6.25 17.97
C ILE A 374 -2.80 -6.72 18.50
N ALA A 375 -1.76 -6.64 17.68
CA ALA A 375 -0.43 -7.14 18.00
C ALA A 375 0.51 -6.08 18.62
N GLY A 376 0.29 -4.80 18.34
CA GLY A 376 1.12 -3.70 18.81
C GLY A 376 0.70 -3.14 20.16
N SER A 377 1.57 -2.29 20.74
CA SER A 377 1.23 -1.55 21.94
C SER A 377 0.20 -0.46 21.68
N LYS A 378 -0.62 -0.14 22.70
CA LYS A 378 -1.54 1.00 22.61
C LYS A 378 -0.80 2.31 22.34
N GLU A 379 0.36 2.49 22.95
CA GLU A 379 1.20 3.67 22.76
C GLU A 379 1.61 3.82 21.30
N ARG A 380 2.12 2.75 20.66
CA ARG A 380 2.45 2.76 19.24
C ARG A 380 1.25 3.13 18.37
N THR A 381 0.09 2.58 18.69
CA THR A 381 -1.15 2.90 17.97
C THR A 381 -1.53 4.37 18.10
N TYR A 382 -1.42 4.98 19.29
CA TYR A 382 -1.67 6.42 19.47
C TYR A 382 -0.64 7.29 18.73
N GLN A 383 0.63 6.88 18.71
CA GLN A 383 1.67 7.58 17.95
C GLN A 383 1.33 7.61 16.45
N TYR A 384 0.85 6.52 15.88
CA TYR A 384 0.33 6.51 14.50
C TYR A 384 -0.88 7.43 14.32
N CYS A 385 -1.80 7.48 15.28
CA CYS A 385 -2.92 8.41 15.22
C CYS A 385 -2.45 9.86 15.17
N GLN A 386 -1.42 10.22 15.93
CA GLN A 386 -0.83 11.56 15.89
C GLN A 386 -0.14 11.84 14.56
N LEU A 387 0.64 10.89 14.03
CA LEU A 387 1.25 11.01 12.70
C LEU A 387 0.19 11.20 11.60
N MET A 388 -0.91 10.46 11.67
CA MET A 388 -1.99 10.59 10.69
C MET A 388 -2.66 11.97 10.75
N ARG A 389 -2.88 12.50 11.95
CA ARG A 389 -3.42 13.86 12.10
C ARG A 389 -2.45 14.93 11.58
N LEU A 390 -1.16 14.75 11.87
CA LEU A 390 -0.10 15.60 11.33
C LEU A 390 -0.12 15.56 9.79
N HIS A 391 -0.18 14.36 9.21
CA HIS A 391 -0.23 14.15 7.77
C HIS A 391 -1.43 14.86 7.13
N VAL A 392 -2.63 14.61 7.64
CA VAL A 392 -3.86 15.23 7.12
C VAL A 392 -3.82 16.74 7.28
N GLY A 393 -3.37 17.27 8.44
CA GLY A 393 -3.27 18.70 8.68
C GLY A 393 -2.36 19.42 7.69
N ILE A 394 -1.18 18.87 7.42
CA ILE A 394 -0.23 19.46 6.45
C ILE A 394 -0.81 19.49 5.04
N VAL A 395 -1.46 18.41 4.60
CA VAL A 395 -2.07 18.37 3.27
C VAL A 395 -3.26 19.32 3.18
N GLN A 396 -4.10 19.40 4.23
CA GLN A 396 -5.25 20.30 4.31
C GLN A 396 -4.82 21.77 4.20
N ASP A 397 -3.71 22.17 4.82
CA ASP A 397 -3.18 23.53 4.73
C ASP A 397 -2.86 23.96 3.27
N ARG A 398 -2.67 23.01 2.37
CA ARG A 398 -2.31 23.27 0.95
C ARG A 398 -3.49 23.17 -0.03
N VAL A 399 -4.69 22.77 0.46
CA VAL A 399 -5.86 22.53 -0.41
C VAL A 399 -6.23 23.73 -1.26
N GLN A 400 -6.20 24.94 -0.70
CA GLN A 400 -6.55 26.15 -1.45
C GLN A 400 -5.59 26.45 -2.61
N GLU A 401 -4.31 26.15 -2.44
CA GLU A 401 -3.30 26.30 -3.51
C GLU A 401 -3.51 25.23 -4.60
N ILE A 402 -3.86 24.01 -4.19
CA ILE A 402 -4.17 22.90 -5.10
C ILE A 402 -5.41 23.25 -5.93
N VAL A 403 -6.51 23.70 -5.31
CA VAL A 403 -7.75 24.11 -6.03
C VAL A 403 -7.48 25.19 -7.06
N LYS A 404 -6.76 26.26 -6.70
CA LYS A 404 -6.36 27.31 -7.64
C LYS A 404 -5.55 26.78 -8.81
N SER A 405 -4.67 25.82 -8.54
CA SER A 405 -3.84 25.19 -9.59
C SER A 405 -4.65 24.28 -10.50
N MET A 406 -5.63 23.55 -9.94
CA MET A 406 -6.58 22.73 -10.70
C MET A 406 -7.41 23.61 -11.66
N GLU A 407 -8.01 24.69 -11.15
CA GLU A 407 -8.79 25.62 -11.96
C GLU A 407 -7.95 26.24 -13.10
N LYS A 408 -6.75 26.73 -12.78
CA LYS A 408 -5.81 27.31 -13.75
C LYS A 408 -5.46 26.32 -14.87
N ASN A 409 -5.20 25.08 -14.53
CA ASN A 409 -4.70 24.07 -15.47
C ASN A 409 -5.80 23.13 -15.98
N ARG A 410 -7.08 23.33 -15.57
CA ARG A 410 -8.24 22.53 -15.95
C ARG A 410 -8.10 21.06 -15.55
N ILE A 411 -7.52 20.82 -14.37
CA ILE A 411 -7.38 19.48 -13.79
C ILE A 411 -8.69 19.14 -13.08
N THR A 412 -9.25 17.99 -13.40
CA THR A 412 -10.51 17.49 -12.82
C THR A 412 -10.23 16.57 -11.62
N LEU A 413 -11.28 16.23 -10.86
CA LEU A 413 -11.17 15.20 -9.81
C LEU A 413 -10.84 13.83 -10.41
N GLN A 414 -11.41 13.52 -11.59
CA GLN A 414 -11.12 12.26 -12.27
C GLN A 414 -9.65 12.17 -12.68
N ASP A 415 -9.04 13.29 -13.14
CA ASP A 415 -7.60 13.31 -13.44
C ASP A 415 -6.75 12.98 -12.20
N ILE A 416 -7.15 13.45 -11.01
CA ILE A 416 -6.45 13.12 -9.76
C ILE A 416 -6.62 11.64 -9.43
N TYR A 417 -7.84 11.10 -9.58
CA TYR A 417 -8.12 9.69 -9.35
C TYR A 417 -7.32 8.80 -10.31
N ASP A 418 -7.44 9.05 -11.61
CA ASP A 418 -6.79 8.25 -12.66
C ASP A 418 -5.27 8.39 -12.62
N ARG A 419 -4.76 9.51 -12.10
CA ARG A 419 -3.32 9.72 -11.99
C ARG A 419 -2.66 8.73 -11.05
N SER A 420 -3.24 8.49 -9.88
CA SER A 420 -2.68 7.54 -8.92
C SER A 420 -3.59 7.19 -7.73
N ALA A 421 -4.67 7.93 -7.46
CA ALA A 421 -5.50 7.66 -6.29
C ALA A 421 -6.14 6.26 -6.34
N PHE A 422 -6.48 5.75 -7.54
CA PHE A 422 -6.98 4.39 -7.72
C PHE A 422 -6.03 3.30 -7.19
N VAL A 423 -4.72 3.58 -7.17
CA VAL A 423 -3.70 2.64 -6.65
C VAL A 423 -3.85 2.45 -5.14
N ALA A 424 -4.38 3.45 -4.42
CA ALA A 424 -4.59 3.35 -2.98
C ALA A 424 -5.49 2.16 -2.58
N ARG A 425 -6.38 1.71 -3.48
CA ARG A 425 -7.19 0.50 -3.30
C ARG A 425 -6.33 -0.76 -3.14
N TYR A 426 -5.11 -0.76 -3.71
CA TYR A 426 -4.20 -1.89 -3.79
C TYR A 426 -3.01 -1.76 -2.84
N THR A 427 -3.10 -0.91 -1.83
CA THR A 427 -2.02 -0.72 -0.84
C THR A 427 -2.38 -1.21 0.55
N ASP A 428 -3.66 -1.48 0.83
CA ASP A 428 -4.20 -2.03 2.09
C ASP A 428 -3.93 -1.23 3.37
N VAL A 429 -3.13 -0.20 3.28
CA VAL A 429 -2.80 0.70 4.40
C VAL A 429 -2.88 2.16 3.96
N VAL A 430 -3.07 3.03 4.91
CA VAL A 430 -2.81 4.47 4.80
C VAL A 430 -1.51 4.80 5.52
N PRO A 431 -0.84 5.91 5.24
CA PRO A 431 0.44 6.24 5.85
C PRO A 431 0.49 6.01 7.33
#